data_88d7329533730ce0e6231bd23b67887f
#
_entry.id   88d7329533730ce0e6231bd23b67887f
#
_cell.length_a   1.000
_cell.length_b   1.000
_cell.length_c   1.000
_cell.angle_alpha   90.00
_cell.angle_beta   90.00
_cell.angle_gamma   90.00
#
_symmetry.space_group_name_H-M   'P 1'
#
loop_
_entity.id
_entity.type
_entity.pdbx_description
1 polymer ?
#
loop_
_entity_poly.entity_id
_entity_poly.type
_entity_poly.pdbx_seq_one_letter_code
_entity_poly.pdbx_strand_id
1 'polypeptide(L)'
;MSANPALLSLSEIASEAHAKIQQDFVDINPVIGVMQGMRKMGIPADVLTIDCLVTNKRILIILHDGHPDIMRYQNTFIDQDPSDDYHDVVASEVTSDTVYGWIKDYFTVAE
;
A
#
# COMPACT_ATOMS: atom_id res chain seq x y z
N MET A 1 15.76 7.09 -16.71
CA MET A 1 14.97 6.62 -15.57
C MET A 1 13.51 6.95 -15.80
N SER A 2 12.68 6.06 -15.58
CA SER A 2 11.25 6.30 -15.76
C SER A 2 10.52 5.99 -14.48
N ALA A 3 9.55 6.82 -14.17
CA ALA A 3 8.62 6.50 -13.11
C ALA A 3 7.70 5.39 -13.60
N ASN A 4 7.41 4.44 -12.71
CA ASN A 4 6.42 3.41 -12.99
C ASN A 4 5.04 4.08 -13.00
N PRO A 5 4.30 4.09 -14.14
CA PRO A 5 2.98 4.74 -14.18
C PRO A 5 2.00 4.16 -13.18
N ALA A 6 2.07 2.85 -12.93
CA ALA A 6 1.20 2.22 -11.95
C ALA A 6 1.51 2.72 -10.54
N LEU A 7 2.79 2.93 -10.24
CA LEU A 7 3.20 3.46 -8.94
C LEU A 7 2.73 4.90 -8.76
N LEU A 8 2.83 5.73 -9.80
CA LEU A 8 2.33 7.11 -9.73
C LEU A 8 0.83 7.14 -9.49
N SER A 9 0.08 6.32 -10.22
CA SER A 9 -1.37 6.23 -10.03
C SER A 9 -1.73 5.77 -8.63
N LEU A 10 -1.04 4.76 -8.14
CA LEU A 10 -1.29 4.24 -6.79
C LEU A 10 -0.93 5.27 -5.74
N SER A 11 0.15 6.03 -5.93
CA SER A 11 0.55 7.09 -4.99
C SER A 11 -0.52 8.16 -4.89
N GLU A 12 -1.12 8.56 -6.02
CA GLU A 12 -2.21 9.53 -6.02
C GLU A 12 -3.45 8.99 -5.32
N ILE A 13 -3.80 7.73 -5.61
CA ILE A 13 -4.92 7.05 -4.98
C ILE A 13 -4.70 6.96 -3.46
N ALA A 14 -3.51 6.58 -3.05
CA ALA A 14 -3.17 6.46 -1.63
C ALA A 14 -3.24 7.82 -0.92
N SER A 15 -2.79 8.88 -1.60
CA SER A 15 -2.84 10.24 -1.03
C SER A 15 -4.28 10.70 -0.83
N GLU A 16 -5.17 10.40 -1.77
CA GLU A 16 -6.58 10.72 -1.64
C GLU A 16 -7.22 9.94 -0.48
N ALA A 17 -6.90 8.66 -0.37
CA ALA A 17 -7.40 7.83 0.71
C ALA A 17 -6.88 8.33 2.06
N HIS A 18 -5.61 8.74 2.12
CA HIS A 18 -5.00 9.31 3.31
C HIS A 18 -5.76 10.55 3.78
N ALA A 19 -6.07 11.46 2.86
CA ALA A 19 -6.80 12.67 3.20
C ALA A 19 -8.18 12.35 3.76
N LYS A 20 -8.88 11.39 3.16
CA LYS A 20 -10.21 10.98 3.62
C LYS A 20 -10.16 10.33 5.00
N ILE A 21 -9.16 9.49 5.24
CA ILE A 21 -9.03 8.79 6.51
C ILE A 21 -8.75 9.79 7.64
N GLN A 22 -7.96 10.83 7.38
CA GLN A 22 -7.67 11.85 8.36
C GLN A 22 -8.89 12.69 8.71
N GLN A 23 -9.79 12.90 7.75
CA GLN A 23 -11.05 13.61 8.00
C GLN A 23 -11.99 12.80 8.89
N ASP A 24 -12.06 11.49 8.65
CA ASP A 24 -13.03 10.63 9.32
C ASP A 24 -12.47 10.07 10.65
N PHE A 25 -11.17 9.89 10.74
CA PHE A 25 -10.51 9.29 11.91
C PHE A 25 -9.28 10.12 12.25
N VAL A 26 -9.47 11.13 13.09
CA VAL A 26 -8.40 12.09 13.41
C VAL A 26 -7.19 11.45 14.09
N ASP A 27 -7.39 10.30 14.73
CA ASP A 27 -6.32 9.58 15.43
C ASP A 27 -5.50 8.68 14.50
N ILE A 28 -5.95 8.52 13.25
CA ILE A 28 -5.22 7.70 12.27
C ILE A 28 -4.47 8.65 11.34
N ASN A 29 -3.16 8.49 11.32
CA ASN A 29 -2.30 9.29 10.46
C ASN A 29 -1.37 8.36 9.70
N PRO A 30 -1.86 7.74 8.60
CA PRO A 30 -1.05 6.79 7.85
C PRO A 30 0.15 7.48 7.21
N VAL A 31 1.28 6.78 7.19
CA VAL A 31 2.49 7.25 6.52
C VAL A 31 2.66 6.43 5.25
N ILE A 32 2.71 7.11 4.11
CA ILE A 32 2.87 6.47 2.81
C ILE A 32 4.32 6.52 2.42
N GLY A 33 4.90 5.36 2.09
CA GLY A 33 6.27 5.26 1.66
C GLY A 33 6.41 4.42 0.41
N VAL A 34 7.52 4.59 -0.29
CA VAL A 34 7.86 3.80 -1.47
C VAL A 34 9.20 3.14 -1.25
N MET A 35 9.28 1.85 -1.51
CA MET A 35 10.50 1.08 -1.37
C MET A 35 10.88 0.50 -2.73
N GLN A 36 12.09 0.80 -3.18
CA GLN A 36 12.59 0.33 -4.47
C GLN A 36 13.77 -0.64 -4.32
N GLY A 37 13.86 -1.27 -3.15
CA GLY A 37 14.94 -2.24 -2.88
C GLY A 37 14.92 -3.42 -3.82
N MET A 38 13.75 -3.85 -4.27
CA MET A 38 13.66 -4.96 -5.22
C MET A 38 14.32 -4.60 -6.55
N ARG A 39 14.11 -3.38 -7.05
CA ARG A 39 14.74 -2.94 -8.30
C ARG A 39 16.25 -2.92 -8.18
N LYS A 40 16.74 -2.49 -7.04
CA LYS A 40 18.19 -2.46 -6.80
C LYS A 40 18.80 -3.86 -6.79
N MET A 41 17.98 -4.87 -6.50
CA MET A 41 18.42 -6.27 -6.52
C MET A 41 18.12 -6.97 -7.84
N GLY A 42 17.66 -6.23 -8.86
CA GLY A 42 17.37 -6.80 -10.16
C GLY A 42 15.97 -7.32 -10.34
N ILE A 43 15.09 -7.13 -9.36
CA ILE A 43 13.69 -7.53 -9.44
C ILE A 43 12.87 -6.33 -9.94
N PRO A 44 12.15 -6.45 -11.07
CA PRO A 44 11.44 -5.32 -11.65
C PRO A 44 10.11 -5.07 -10.94
N ALA A 45 10.18 -4.62 -9.69
CA ALA A 45 8.99 -4.39 -8.87
C ALA A 45 9.22 -3.23 -7.93
N ASP A 46 8.15 -2.52 -7.63
CA ASP A 46 8.12 -1.45 -6.64
C ASP A 46 7.15 -1.81 -5.52
N VAL A 47 7.40 -1.30 -4.33
CA VAL A 47 6.57 -1.54 -3.16
C VAL A 47 6.10 -0.19 -2.62
N LEU A 48 4.79 -0.06 -2.40
CA LEU A 48 4.23 1.07 -1.67
C LEU A 48 3.75 0.57 -0.32
N THR A 49 4.11 1.29 0.74
CA THR A 49 3.70 0.92 2.09
C THR A 49 2.80 2.00 2.67
N ILE A 50 1.83 1.57 3.46
CA ILE A 50 0.96 2.46 4.24
C ILE A 50 1.08 1.98 5.68
N ASP A 51 1.67 2.82 6.53
CA ASP A 51 2.02 2.44 7.90
C ASP A 51 1.19 3.22 8.91
N CYS A 52 0.75 2.51 9.96
CA CYS A 52 0.17 3.12 11.14
C CYS A 52 1.18 2.99 12.28
N LEU A 53 1.82 4.09 12.64
CA LEU A 53 2.88 4.05 13.64
C LEU A 53 2.36 3.77 15.04
N VAL A 54 1.11 4.11 15.32
CA VAL A 54 0.52 3.90 16.64
C VAL A 54 0.32 2.41 16.92
N THR A 55 -0.11 1.65 15.92
CA THR A 55 -0.42 0.22 16.07
C THR A 55 0.65 -0.70 15.50
N ASN A 56 1.68 -0.12 14.86
CA ASN A 56 2.76 -0.87 14.21
C ASN A 56 2.27 -1.70 13.01
N LYS A 57 1.12 -1.37 12.46
CA LYS A 57 0.54 -2.09 11.33
C LYS A 57 1.01 -1.50 10.01
N ARG A 58 1.11 -2.36 9.00
CA ARG A 58 1.55 -1.97 7.65
C ARG A 58 0.69 -2.65 6.60
N ILE A 59 0.25 -1.89 5.61
CA ILE A 59 -0.30 -2.43 4.38
C ILE A 59 0.80 -2.33 3.33
N LEU A 60 1.16 -3.47 2.75
CA LEU A 60 2.25 -3.54 1.78
C LEU A 60 1.66 -3.90 0.43
N ILE A 61 1.96 -3.09 -0.59
CA ILE A 61 1.41 -3.26 -1.93
C ILE A 61 2.58 -3.39 -2.91
N ILE A 62 2.59 -4.48 -3.68
CA ILE A 62 3.64 -4.78 -4.66
C ILE A 62 3.11 -4.57 -6.07
N LEU A 63 3.87 -3.83 -6.86
CA LEU A 63 3.61 -3.59 -8.28
C LEU A 63 4.76 -4.19 -9.08
N HIS A 64 4.49 -5.29 -9.79
CA HIS A 64 5.50 -5.98 -10.59
C HIS A 64 5.34 -5.61 -12.06
N ASP A 65 6.45 -5.21 -12.72
CA ASP A 65 6.42 -4.77 -14.11
C ASP A 65 5.92 -5.85 -15.06
N GLY A 66 6.18 -7.11 -14.75
CA GLY A 66 5.72 -8.24 -15.56
C GLY A 66 4.24 -8.53 -15.43
N HIS A 67 3.57 -7.94 -14.45
CA HIS A 67 2.14 -8.14 -14.20
C HIS A 67 1.47 -6.80 -13.91
N PRO A 68 1.43 -5.88 -14.90
CA PRO A 68 0.94 -4.52 -14.65
C PRO A 68 -0.55 -4.44 -14.35
N ASP A 69 -1.31 -5.49 -14.65
CA ASP A 69 -2.74 -5.52 -14.42
C ASP A 69 -3.13 -5.96 -13.01
N ILE A 70 -2.16 -6.42 -12.23
CA ILE A 70 -2.40 -7.02 -10.92
C ILE A 70 -1.59 -6.27 -9.88
N MET A 71 -2.23 -5.97 -8.74
CA MET A 71 -1.54 -5.52 -7.53
C MET A 71 -1.61 -6.63 -6.50
N ARG A 72 -0.52 -6.86 -5.78
CA ARG A 72 -0.50 -7.79 -4.65
C ARG A 72 -0.39 -6.99 -3.38
N TYR A 73 -1.21 -7.30 -2.40
CA TYR A 73 -1.11 -6.60 -1.13
C TYR A 73 -1.18 -7.58 0.03
N GLN A 74 -0.68 -7.12 1.16
CA GLN A 74 -0.66 -7.89 2.40
C GLN A 74 -0.77 -6.94 3.57
N ASN A 75 -1.58 -7.35 4.56
CA ASN A 75 -1.62 -6.68 5.85
C ASN A 75 -0.57 -7.33 6.75
N THR A 76 0.33 -6.52 7.25
CA THR A 76 1.45 -7.02 8.06
C THR A 76 1.81 -5.99 9.13
N PHE A 77 2.96 -6.15 9.76
CA PHE A 77 3.47 -5.22 10.78
C PHE A 77 4.77 -4.60 10.29
N ILE A 78 5.05 -3.38 10.76
CA ILE A 78 6.20 -2.60 10.31
C ILE A 78 7.52 -3.33 10.61
N ASP A 79 7.60 -3.98 11.76
CA ASP A 79 8.82 -4.62 12.23
C ASP A 79 8.91 -6.11 11.90
N GLN A 80 8.06 -6.59 10.98
CA GLN A 80 8.08 -7.99 10.57
C GLN A 80 8.35 -8.09 9.08
N ASP A 81 9.03 -9.18 8.68
CA ASP A 81 9.20 -9.49 7.27
C ASP A 81 7.87 -9.94 6.69
N PRO A 82 7.58 -9.61 5.42
CA PRO A 82 6.36 -10.05 4.78
C PRO A 82 6.29 -11.58 4.71
N SER A 83 5.08 -12.11 4.90
CA SER A 83 4.85 -13.53 4.69
C SER A 83 4.61 -13.80 3.20
N ASP A 84 4.36 -15.05 2.83
CA ASP A 84 4.04 -15.43 1.46
C ASP A 84 2.54 -15.31 1.15
N ASP A 85 1.77 -14.80 2.09
CA ASP A 85 0.31 -14.79 2.02
C ASP A 85 -0.21 -13.47 1.47
N TYR A 86 -0.15 -13.32 0.14
CA TYR A 86 -0.57 -12.11 -0.56
C TYR A 86 -1.95 -12.28 -1.18
N HIS A 87 -2.64 -11.15 -1.32
CA HIS A 87 -3.92 -11.07 -2.04
C HIS A 87 -3.69 -10.34 -3.37
N ASP A 88 -4.23 -10.89 -4.44
CA ASP A 88 -4.15 -10.27 -5.76
C ASP A 88 -5.43 -9.53 -6.04
N VAL A 89 -5.30 -8.30 -6.57
CA VAL A 89 -6.44 -7.50 -7.02
C VAL A 89 -6.16 -6.96 -8.40
N VAL A 90 -7.22 -6.71 -9.16
CA VAL A 90 -7.08 -6.11 -10.49
C VAL A 90 -6.75 -4.63 -10.31
N ALA A 91 -5.62 -4.21 -10.87
CA ALA A 91 -5.11 -2.85 -10.66
C ALA A 91 -6.11 -1.78 -11.10
N SER A 92 -6.82 -2.00 -12.21
CA SER A 92 -7.78 -1.03 -12.73
C SER A 92 -9.01 -0.87 -11.85
N GLU A 93 -9.24 -1.80 -10.92
CA GLU A 93 -10.37 -1.73 -10.00
C GLU A 93 -10.01 -1.07 -8.66
N VAL A 94 -8.74 -0.74 -8.45
CA VAL A 94 -8.29 -0.11 -7.21
C VAL A 94 -8.49 1.40 -7.31
N THR A 95 -9.31 1.93 -6.43
CA THR A 95 -9.63 3.36 -6.36
C THR A 95 -9.23 3.90 -5.00
N SER A 96 -9.39 5.21 -4.80
CA SER A 96 -9.16 5.81 -3.48
C SER A 96 -10.10 5.21 -2.44
N ASP A 97 -11.33 4.88 -2.81
CA ASP A 97 -12.27 4.23 -1.90
C ASP A 97 -11.81 2.83 -1.52
N THR A 98 -11.18 2.10 -2.46
CA THR A 98 -10.62 0.79 -2.18
C THR A 98 -9.54 0.87 -1.11
N VAL A 99 -8.59 1.78 -1.30
CA VAL A 99 -7.47 1.94 -0.36
C VAL A 99 -7.97 2.49 0.98
N TYR A 100 -8.93 3.41 0.95
CA TYR A 100 -9.59 3.90 2.17
C TYR A 100 -10.16 2.73 2.96
N GLY A 101 -10.86 1.82 2.29
CA GLY A 101 -11.41 0.63 2.94
C GLY A 101 -10.35 -0.26 3.56
N TRP A 102 -9.23 -0.47 2.87
CA TRP A 102 -8.12 -1.25 3.41
C TRP A 102 -7.56 -0.62 4.68
N ILE A 103 -7.34 0.70 4.67
CA ILE A 103 -6.83 1.44 5.83
C ILE A 103 -7.81 1.35 6.98
N LYS A 104 -9.07 1.65 6.71
CA LYS A 104 -10.12 1.64 7.73
C LYS A 104 -10.24 0.26 8.37
N ASP A 105 -10.34 -0.79 7.53
CA ASP A 105 -10.59 -2.14 8.02
C ASP A 105 -9.43 -2.68 8.84
N TYR A 106 -8.19 -2.32 8.48
CA TYR A 106 -7.03 -2.86 9.17
C TYR A 106 -6.57 -1.99 10.34
N PHE A 107 -6.54 -0.67 10.15
CA PHE A 107 -5.97 0.22 11.17
C PHE A 107 -6.93 0.54 12.29
N THR A 108 -8.23 0.38 12.08
CA THR A 108 -9.24 0.66 13.12
C THR A 108 -9.65 -0.57 13.92
N VAL A 109 -9.20 -1.76 13.51
CA VAL A 109 -9.55 -2.99 14.22
C VAL A 109 -8.77 -3.04 15.53
N ALA A 110 -9.48 -3.25 16.64
CA ALA A 110 -8.84 -3.42 17.93
C ALA A 110 -8.15 -4.78 18.01
N GLU A 111 -6.99 -4.78 18.60
CA GLU A 111 -6.22 -6.00 18.83
C GLU A 111 -6.72 -6.69 20.09
#